data_64b15c41e8f945de56e0c65302eba3d9
#
_entry.id   64b15c41e8f945de56e0c65302eba3d9
#
_cell.length_a   1.000
_cell.length_b   1.000
_cell.length_c   1.000
_cell.angle_alpha   90.00
_cell.angle_beta   90.00
_cell.angle_gamma   90.00
#
_symmetry.space_group_name_H-M   'P 1'
#
loop_
_entity.id
_entity.type
_entity.pdbx_description
1 polymer ?
#
loop_
_entity_poly.entity_id
_entity_poly.type
_entity_poly.pdbx_seq_one_letter_code
_entity_poly.pdbx_strand_id
1 'polypeptide(L)'
;MNKLLLTTLMLYLANLSYSHNFEKTVSNEQKKVALKKAALKEATIYTSGVQLRSSLSYNATPGLNEIIIEGISPSIDPQTIQVSASGEVVILDSKYGLFYPTNTSTNNNPETIQLKKGIRLLNDSIEAKGYEIRLLNESISVYQEAKNILQNNGLVNNTGKVNDSIQLLKEIIEFYAEKMNKINRKVLDLSKQKNKSNKALSKMNQRLNRLNEKLRKIGQSGKKQDPIPRITISLIAEATTNGEINFSYLAKNAGWSPLYDIRSKSSEGKIFMNYKAQVHQNTGLDWKNIKLNISTNNPYANKTKPELNPWYISYMSFRNDLKESRNNIYELTAVPSKAITNMGYSYKSMDVAEEEGAIGADEFTSITHQLTAAEFKIDLPYNILSNGEKHMVLVQKSALQTNFKYYAVPKLDASVYLVAEMLK
;
A
#
# COMPACT_ATOMS: atom_id res chain seq x y z
N MET A 1 3.30 -62.41 18.47
CA MET A 1 2.79 -61.08 18.82
C MET A 1 3.85 -60.07 19.26
N ASN A 2 5.01 -60.50 19.74
CA ASN A 2 6.02 -59.59 20.30
C ASN A 2 7.02 -58.95 19.31
N LYS A 3 7.14 -59.43 18.07
CA LYS A 3 8.07 -58.82 17.08
C LYS A 3 7.48 -57.58 16.37
N LEU A 4 6.15 -57.53 16.22
CA LEU A 4 5.49 -56.41 15.57
C LEU A 4 5.43 -55.20 16.46
N LEU A 5 5.32 -55.35 17.78
CA LEU A 5 5.30 -54.25 18.76
C LEU A 5 6.69 -53.61 18.92
N LEU A 6 7.77 -54.37 18.78
CA LEU A 6 9.14 -53.89 18.88
C LEU A 6 9.54 -53.02 17.65
N THR A 7 9.06 -53.36 16.46
CA THR A 7 9.34 -52.61 15.23
C THR A 7 8.56 -51.26 15.19
N THR A 8 7.33 -51.25 15.70
CA THR A 8 6.55 -49.99 15.80
C THR A 8 7.11 -49.04 16.85
N LEU A 9 7.65 -49.58 17.98
CA LEU A 9 8.29 -48.76 19.02
C LEU A 9 9.62 -48.18 18.52
N MET A 10 10.42 -48.94 17.72
CA MET A 10 11.65 -48.42 17.12
C MET A 10 11.40 -47.34 16.06
N LEU A 11 10.34 -47.43 15.26
CA LEU A 11 9.95 -46.40 14.32
C LEU A 11 9.44 -45.12 15.01
N TYR A 12 8.79 -45.24 16.15
CA TYR A 12 8.32 -44.10 16.94
C TYR A 12 9.48 -43.37 17.61
N LEU A 13 10.48 -44.09 18.13
CA LEU A 13 11.69 -43.52 18.70
C LEU A 13 12.61 -42.87 17.66
N ALA A 14 12.63 -43.36 16.42
CA ALA A 14 13.37 -42.78 15.32
C ALA A 14 12.74 -41.42 14.86
N ASN A 15 11.41 -41.29 14.90
CA ASN A 15 10.73 -40.04 14.60
C ASN A 15 10.89 -39.01 15.72
N LEU A 16 10.99 -39.41 16.98
CA LEU A 16 11.26 -38.50 18.09
C LEU A 16 12.70 -37.95 18.08
N SER A 17 13.66 -38.74 17.60
CA SER A 17 15.05 -38.26 17.47
C SER A 17 15.25 -37.34 16.26
N TYR A 18 14.41 -37.48 15.21
CA TYR A 18 14.47 -36.60 14.06
C TYR A 18 13.86 -35.21 14.36
N SER A 19 12.78 -35.14 15.18
CA SER A 19 12.20 -33.88 15.60
C SER A 19 13.09 -33.13 16.62
N HIS A 20 13.83 -33.85 17.43
CA HIS A 20 14.71 -33.24 18.47
C HIS A 20 16.00 -32.65 17.87
N ASN A 21 16.46 -33.15 16.73
CA ASN A 21 17.61 -32.59 16.02
C ASN A 21 17.26 -31.32 15.21
N PHE A 22 15.98 -31.15 14.79
CA PHE A 22 15.57 -29.96 14.07
C PHE A 22 15.48 -28.72 14.98
N GLU A 23 15.06 -28.89 16.25
CA GLU A 23 15.04 -27.78 17.22
C GLU A 23 16.45 -27.35 17.69
N LYS A 24 17.43 -28.25 17.66
CA LYS A 24 18.78 -27.97 18.14
C LYS A 24 19.65 -27.22 17.13
N THR A 25 19.34 -27.32 15.82
CA THR A 25 20.11 -26.67 14.75
C THR A 25 19.74 -25.20 14.56
N VAL A 26 18.54 -24.77 14.99
CA VAL A 26 18.09 -23.38 14.82
C VAL A 26 18.59 -22.42 15.90
N SER A 27 19.12 -22.93 17.01
CA SER A 27 19.44 -22.09 18.20
C SER A 27 20.83 -21.46 18.23
N ASN A 28 21.70 -21.68 17.24
CA ASN A 28 23.08 -21.17 17.30
C ASN A 28 23.65 -20.63 15.97
N GLU A 29 22.83 -20.41 14.94
CA GLU A 29 23.30 -19.77 13.72
C GLU A 29 23.30 -18.26 13.86
N GLN A 30 24.48 -17.67 13.77
CA GLN A 30 24.67 -16.24 13.73
C GLN A 30 23.92 -15.65 12.51
N LYS A 31 22.83 -14.94 12.79
CA LYS A 31 22.06 -14.19 11.82
C LYS A 31 22.98 -13.29 10.99
N LYS A 32 23.15 -13.59 9.71
CA LYS A 32 23.94 -12.75 8.81
C LYS A 32 23.15 -11.54 8.33
N VAL A 33 23.63 -10.36 8.62
CA VAL A 33 22.98 -9.09 8.24
C VAL A 33 23.73 -8.44 7.10
N ALA A 34 23.04 -8.14 6.00
CA ALA A 34 23.60 -7.44 4.85
C ALA A 34 22.81 -6.14 4.59
N LEU A 35 23.52 -5.00 4.56
CA LEU A 35 22.96 -3.72 4.14
C LEU A 35 23.14 -3.55 2.63
N LYS A 36 22.05 -3.29 1.91
CA LYS A 36 22.03 -3.12 0.46
C LYS A 36 21.24 -1.86 0.08
N LYS A 37 21.65 -1.23 -1.02
CA LYS A 37 20.90 -0.13 -1.61
C LYS A 37 20.11 -0.64 -2.81
N ALA A 38 18.82 -0.38 -2.84
CA ALA A 38 17.97 -0.79 -3.95
C ALA A 38 18.17 0.10 -5.17
N ALA A 39 18.02 -0.51 -6.35
CA ALA A 39 17.92 0.20 -7.61
C ALA A 39 16.46 0.24 -8.06
N LEU A 40 15.89 1.45 -8.18
CA LEU A 40 14.57 1.65 -8.76
C LEU A 40 14.63 1.30 -10.24
N LYS A 41 13.75 0.41 -10.69
CA LYS A 41 13.69 -0.08 -12.07
C LYS A 41 12.48 0.47 -12.83
N GLU A 42 11.35 0.57 -12.13
CA GLU A 42 10.08 0.86 -12.77
C GLU A 42 9.19 1.68 -11.82
N ALA A 43 8.44 2.62 -12.37
CA ALA A 43 7.41 3.37 -11.68
C ALA A 43 6.09 3.28 -12.47
N THR A 44 5.04 2.75 -11.84
CA THR A 44 3.67 2.80 -12.37
C THR A 44 2.92 3.92 -11.67
N ILE A 45 2.66 5.01 -12.38
CA ILE A 45 2.00 6.19 -11.84
C ILE A 45 0.50 6.05 -12.04
N TYR A 46 -0.23 6.27 -10.97
CA TYR A 46 -1.68 6.30 -10.92
C TYR A 46 -2.20 7.75 -10.92
N THR A 47 -3.49 7.92 -11.05
CA THR A 47 -4.12 9.25 -10.88
C THR A 47 -3.85 9.84 -9.49
N SER A 48 -3.62 8.97 -8.50
CA SER A 48 -3.16 9.32 -7.16
C SER A 48 -2.21 8.23 -6.65
N GLY A 49 -0.97 8.60 -6.37
CA GLY A 49 0.09 7.71 -5.93
C GLY A 49 0.87 7.04 -7.06
N VAL A 50 1.87 6.28 -6.67
CA VAL A 50 2.76 5.55 -7.58
C VAL A 50 3.15 4.21 -6.98
N GLN A 51 3.21 3.18 -7.78
CA GLN A 51 3.87 1.92 -7.42
C GLN A 51 5.32 1.97 -7.89
N LEU A 52 6.23 1.84 -6.95
CA LEU A 52 7.66 1.79 -7.21
C LEU A 52 8.13 0.34 -7.14
N ARG A 53 8.79 -0.13 -8.19
CA ARG A 53 9.37 -1.47 -8.27
C ARG A 53 10.88 -1.37 -8.33
N SER A 54 11.52 -2.06 -7.42
CA SER A 54 12.97 -2.07 -7.27
C SER A 54 13.52 -3.48 -7.22
N SER A 55 14.78 -3.64 -7.60
CA SER A 55 15.48 -4.90 -7.49
C SER A 55 16.86 -4.73 -6.87
N LEU A 56 17.37 -5.81 -6.28
CA LEU A 56 18.74 -5.89 -5.78
C LEU A 56 19.23 -7.34 -5.81
N SER A 57 20.50 -7.52 -6.10
CA SER A 57 21.16 -8.83 -5.99
C SER A 57 21.55 -9.13 -4.55
N TYR A 58 21.40 -10.40 -4.15
CA TYR A 58 21.78 -10.86 -2.83
C TYR A 58 22.60 -12.15 -2.89
N ASN A 59 23.35 -12.41 -1.82
CA ASN A 59 24.06 -13.66 -1.56
C ASN A 59 23.62 -14.15 -0.19
N ALA A 60 23.04 -15.33 -0.13
CA ALA A 60 22.63 -15.99 1.11
C ALA A 60 23.58 -17.12 1.45
N THR A 61 23.86 -17.30 2.72
CA THR A 61 24.57 -18.45 3.27
C THR A 61 23.56 -19.40 3.92
N PRO A 62 23.87 -20.68 4.12
CA PRO A 62 22.96 -21.58 4.82
C PRO A 62 22.46 -21.00 6.14
N GLY A 63 21.19 -21.21 6.45
CA GLY A 63 20.53 -20.70 7.64
C GLY A 63 19.84 -19.35 7.46
N LEU A 64 19.67 -18.62 8.57
CA LEU A 64 18.90 -17.37 8.63
C LEU A 64 19.75 -16.18 8.14
N ASN A 65 19.28 -15.52 7.10
CA ASN A 65 19.88 -14.30 6.54
C ASN A 65 18.90 -13.14 6.71
N GLU A 66 19.41 -11.95 6.99
CA GLU A 66 18.65 -10.70 7.04
C GLU A 66 19.25 -9.69 6.07
N ILE A 67 18.42 -9.19 5.18
CA ILE A 67 18.80 -8.19 4.19
C ILE A 67 18.10 -6.88 4.52
N ILE A 68 18.87 -5.85 4.84
CA ILE A 68 18.37 -4.51 5.11
C ILE A 68 18.51 -3.69 3.83
N ILE A 69 17.40 -3.16 3.35
CA ILE A 69 17.32 -2.41 2.11
C ILE A 69 17.14 -0.93 2.41
N GLU A 70 18.01 -0.10 1.87
CA GLU A 70 17.92 1.36 1.84
C GLU A 70 17.61 1.88 0.43
N GLY A 71 17.36 3.18 0.31
CA GLY A 71 16.99 3.81 -0.95
C GLY A 71 15.50 3.61 -1.30
N ILE A 72 14.67 3.57 -0.28
CA ILE A 72 13.22 3.51 -0.39
C ILE A 72 12.63 4.91 -0.20
N SER A 73 11.46 5.13 -0.79
CA SER A 73 10.73 6.39 -0.62
C SER A 73 10.31 6.61 0.83
N PRO A 74 10.52 7.79 1.42
CA PRO A 74 9.95 8.12 2.72
C PRO A 74 8.41 8.23 2.71
N SER A 75 7.80 8.36 1.52
CA SER A 75 6.34 8.43 1.34
C SER A 75 5.69 7.04 1.15
N ILE A 76 6.43 5.97 1.42
CA ILE A 76 5.95 4.58 1.29
C ILE A 76 4.70 4.33 2.14
N ASP A 77 3.80 3.51 1.60
CA ASP A 77 2.74 2.85 2.36
C ASP A 77 3.21 1.45 2.76
N PRO A 78 3.58 1.24 4.04
CA PRO A 78 4.18 -0.02 4.49
C PRO A 78 3.30 -1.26 4.32
N GLN A 79 1.97 -1.08 4.25
CA GLN A 79 1.02 -2.19 4.12
C GLN A 79 0.98 -2.76 2.70
N THR A 80 1.58 -2.06 1.74
CA THR A 80 1.57 -2.43 0.33
C THR A 80 2.86 -3.09 -0.14
N ILE A 81 3.79 -3.35 0.78
CA ILE A 81 5.07 -3.96 0.46
C ILE A 81 4.86 -5.39 -0.02
N GLN A 82 5.33 -5.68 -1.22
CA GLN A 82 5.36 -7.01 -1.82
C GLN A 82 6.81 -7.35 -2.13
N VAL A 83 7.23 -8.55 -1.75
CA VAL A 83 8.61 -9.02 -1.92
C VAL A 83 8.59 -10.38 -2.58
N SER A 84 9.50 -10.58 -3.53
CA SER A 84 9.81 -11.89 -4.13
C SER A 84 11.31 -12.04 -4.26
N ALA A 85 11.80 -13.25 -4.15
CA ALA A 85 13.20 -13.58 -4.34
C ALA A 85 13.34 -14.72 -5.34
N SER A 86 14.38 -14.66 -6.18
CA SER A 86 14.82 -15.78 -7.02
C SER A 86 15.93 -16.55 -6.32
N GLY A 87 16.11 -17.83 -6.64
CA GLY A 87 17.09 -18.72 -5.98
C GLY A 87 16.42 -19.65 -4.96
N GLU A 88 17.23 -20.53 -4.37
CA GLU A 88 16.78 -21.52 -3.39
C GLU A 88 16.68 -20.91 -1.99
N VAL A 89 15.68 -20.04 -1.79
CA VAL A 89 15.45 -19.35 -0.52
C VAL A 89 13.97 -19.28 -0.21
N VAL A 90 13.66 -19.25 1.08
CA VAL A 90 12.31 -19.01 1.58
C VAL A 90 12.29 -17.67 2.32
N ILE A 91 11.43 -16.76 1.88
CA ILE A 91 11.20 -15.49 2.57
C ILE A 91 10.31 -15.76 3.78
N LEU A 92 10.79 -15.42 4.96
CA LEU A 92 10.07 -15.59 6.22
C LEU A 92 9.24 -14.37 6.56
N ASP A 93 9.85 -13.18 6.41
CA ASP A 93 9.25 -11.92 6.84
C ASP A 93 9.82 -10.75 6.04
N SER A 94 9.00 -9.71 5.87
CA SER A 94 9.42 -8.41 5.37
C SER A 94 8.83 -7.32 6.24
N LYS A 95 9.66 -6.45 6.80
CA LYS A 95 9.19 -5.36 7.66
C LYS A 95 9.78 -4.03 7.25
N TYR A 96 8.96 -3.00 7.40
CA TYR A 96 9.35 -1.61 7.25
C TYR A 96 9.76 -1.01 8.60
N GLY A 97 10.78 -0.18 8.59
CA GLY A 97 11.22 0.56 9.77
C GLY A 97 11.96 1.84 9.39
N LEU A 98 12.00 2.79 10.32
CA LEU A 98 12.80 4.00 10.19
C LEU A 98 14.09 3.82 10.97
N PHE A 99 15.21 3.96 10.28
CA PHE A 99 16.53 3.99 10.89
C PHE A 99 16.92 5.44 11.19
N TYR A 100 17.24 5.71 12.43
CA TYR A 100 17.74 7.01 12.87
C TYR A 100 19.27 6.95 12.92
N PRO A 101 19.97 7.55 11.94
CA PRO A 101 21.43 7.53 11.95
C PRO A 101 21.94 8.31 13.14
N THR A 102 22.72 7.63 13.98
CA THR A 102 23.44 8.28 15.06
C THR A 102 24.72 8.88 14.52
N ASN A 103 24.83 10.20 14.56
CA ASN A 103 26.11 10.85 14.25
C ASN A 103 27.19 10.31 15.19
N THR A 104 28.16 9.61 14.63
CA THR A 104 29.30 9.05 15.35
C THR A 104 30.35 10.12 15.75
N SER A 105 30.06 11.39 15.45
CA SER A 105 30.92 12.47 15.87
C SER A 105 30.58 12.94 17.28
N THR A 106 31.42 12.57 18.20
CA THR A 106 31.65 13.24 19.49
C THR A 106 30.52 13.22 20.49
N ASN A 107 30.31 12.09 21.18
CA ASN A 107 30.03 12.21 22.59
C ASN A 107 30.29 10.88 23.31
N ASN A 108 31.50 10.76 23.85
CA ASN A 108 31.84 9.81 24.92
C ASN A 108 31.17 10.20 26.25
N ASN A 109 30.06 10.94 26.19
CA ASN A 109 29.28 11.23 27.39
C ASN A 109 28.57 9.93 27.84
N PRO A 110 28.85 9.44 29.05
CA PRO A 110 28.28 8.20 29.57
C PRO A 110 26.75 8.18 29.48
N GLU A 111 26.10 9.34 29.65
CA GLU A 111 24.63 9.46 29.51
C GLU A 111 24.13 9.19 28.10
N THR A 112 24.85 9.64 27.07
CA THR A 112 24.52 9.37 25.67
C THR A 112 24.67 7.87 25.34
N ILE A 113 25.69 7.21 25.90
CA ILE A 113 25.91 5.77 25.72
C ILE A 113 24.77 4.98 26.36
N GLN A 114 24.37 5.36 27.59
CA GLN A 114 23.24 4.69 28.29
C GLN A 114 21.91 4.88 27.56
N LEU A 115 21.64 6.09 27.02
CA LEU A 115 20.44 6.37 26.24
C LEU A 115 20.39 5.52 24.97
N LYS A 116 21.52 5.44 24.23
CA LYS A 116 21.64 4.61 23.03
C LYS A 116 21.39 3.14 23.32
N LYS A 117 22.00 2.62 24.45
CA LYS A 117 21.75 1.24 24.90
C LYS A 117 20.27 1.03 25.25
N GLY A 118 19.66 1.99 25.93
CA GLY A 118 18.24 1.92 26.29
C GLY A 118 17.31 1.93 25.07
N ILE A 119 17.63 2.74 24.04
CA ILE A 119 16.89 2.76 22.76
C ILE A 119 16.98 1.42 22.05
N ARG A 120 18.19 0.81 21.98
CA ARG A 120 18.39 -0.50 21.37
C ARG A 120 17.53 -1.56 22.06
N LEU A 121 17.67 -1.71 23.39
CA LEU A 121 16.90 -2.69 24.16
C LEU A 121 15.39 -2.48 24.05
N LEU A 122 14.95 -1.21 23.92
CA LEU A 122 13.55 -0.91 23.76
C LEU A 122 13.06 -1.27 22.36
N ASN A 123 13.88 -1.08 21.32
CA ASN A 123 13.56 -1.50 19.94
C ASN A 123 13.43 -3.04 19.89
N ASP A 124 14.36 -3.77 20.49
CA ASP A 124 14.28 -5.23 20.56
C ASP A 124 13.00 -5.69 21.29
N SER A 125 12.62 -4.97 22.35
CA SER A 125 11.38 -5.25 23.10
C SER A 125 10.12 -4.94 22.30
N ILE A 126 10.14 -3.87 21.50
CA ILE A 126 9.05 -3.50 20.59
C ILE A 126 8.89 -4.56 19.49
N GLU A 127 10.00 -5.03 18.96
CA GLU A 127 10.01 -6.10 17.97
C GLU A 127 9.41 -7.39 18.53
N ALA A 128 9.90 -7.85 19.69
CA ALA A 128 9.38 -9.03 20.36
C ALA A 128 7.86 -8.91 20.64
N LYS A 129 7.41 -7.74 21.07
CA LYS A 129 5.98 -7.49 21.29
C LYS A 129 5.17 -7.51 19.99
N GLY A 130 5.75 -7.06 18.90
CA GLY A 130 5.16 -7.18 17.56
C GLY A 130 4.96 -8.63 17.12
N TYR A 131 5.94 -9.49 17.38
CA TYR A 131 5.81 -10.95 17.13
C TYR A 131 4.69 -11.58 17.95
N GLU A 132 4.63 -11.25 19.26
CA GLU A 132 3.56 -11.74 20.13
C GLU A 132 2.16 -11.35 19.61
N ILE A 133 2.00 -10.11 19.16
CA ILE A 133 0.72 -9.65 18.60
C ILE A 133 0.37 -10.41 17.30
N ARG A 134 1.34 -10.71 16.45
CA ARG A 134 1.12 -11.51 15.23
C ARG A 134 0.66 -12.92 15.60
N LEU A 135 1.34 -13.59 16.53
CA LEU A 135 0.94 -14.91 16.98
C LEU A 135 -0.48 -14.93 17.54
N LEU A 136 -0.85 -13.91 18.32
CA LEU A 136 -2.22 -13.78 18.83
C LEU A 136 -3.24 -13.58 17.71
N ASN A 137 -2.90 -12.82 16.67
CA ASN A 137 -3.76 -12.65 15.49
C ASN A 137 -3.99 -13.96 14.76
N GLU A 138 -2.92 -14.70 14.47
CA GLU A 138 -3.00 -16.02 13.85
C GLU A 138 -3.87 -16.99 14.67
N SER A 139 -3.66 -17.00 15.99
CA SER A 139 -4.46 -17.81 16.88
C SER A 139 -5.93 -17.44 16.85
N ILE A 140 -6.26 -16.15 16.82
CA ILE A 140 -7.64 -15.67 16.69
C ILE A 140 -8.24 -16.11 15.35
N SER A 141 -7.49 -15.99 14.25
CA SER A 141 -7.91 -16.40 12.91
C SER A 141 -8.28 -17.89 12.86
N VAL A 142 -7.45 -18.75 13.43
CA VAL A 142 -7.73 -20.19 13.53
C VAL A 142 -9.05 -20.48 14.25
N TYR A 143 -9.30 -19.81 15.38
CA TYR A 143 -10.57 -20.00 16.09
C TYR A 143 -11.77 -19.41 15.37
N GLN A 144 -11.58 -18.31 14.63
CA GLN A 144 -12.64 -17.74 13.77
C GLN A 144 -12.98 -18.67 12.62
N GLU A 145 -11.97 -19.29 11.99
CA GLU A 145 -12.20 -20.29 10.95
C GLU A 145 -12.89 -21.53 11.49
N ALA A 146 -12.47 -22.03 12.67
CA ALA A 146 -13.18 -23.11 13.34
C ALA A 146 -14.64 -22.77 13.65
N LYS A 147 -14.92 -21.52 14.01
CA LYS A 147 -16.28 -21.01 14.20
C LYS A 147 -17.08 -21.04 12.89
N ASN A 148 -16.49 -20.56 11.79
CA ASN A 148 -17.12 -20.57 10.48
C ASN A 148 -17.43 -22.00 10.01
N ILE A 149 -16.49 -22.93 10.19
CA ILE A 149 -16.69 -24.36 9.89
C ILE A 149 -17.88 -24.91 10.69
N LEU A 150 -17.93 -24.63 12.00
CA LEU A 150 -19.06 -25.07 12.83
C LEU A 150 -20.38 -24.44 12.37
N GLN A 151 -20.40 -23.15 12.05
CA GLN A 151 -21.60 -22.47 11.58
C GLN A 151 -22.11 -23.00 10.24
N ASN A 152 -21.21 -23.25 9.30
CA ASN A 152 -21.56 -23.75 7.97
C ASN A 152 -21.99 -25.22 8.01
N ASN A 153 -21.39 -26.04 8.88
CA ASN A 153 -21.76 -27.45 9.02
C ASN A 153 -22.92 -27.67 10.01
N GLY A 154 -23.19 -26.71 10.90
CA GLY A 154 -24.37 -26.71 11.77
C GLY A 154 -25.69 -26.49 11.04
N LEU A 155 -25.61 -25.95 9.83
CA LEU A 155 -26.69 -25.89 8.84
C LEU A 155 -26.61 -27.14 7.96
N VAL A 156 -26.63 -28.35 8.52
CA VAL A 156 -26.83 -29.54 7.73
C VAL A 156 -28.18 -29.38 7.02
N ASN A 157 -28.10 -29.08 5.74
CA ASN A 157 -29.26 -29.07 4.86
C ASN A 157 -29.92 -30.43 4.97
N ASN A 158 -30.99 -30.47 5.71
CA ASN A 158 -31.84 -31.66 5.94
C ASN A 158 -32.59 -31.97 4.65
N THR A 159 -31.85 -32.42 3.62
CA THR A 159 -32.40 -32.91 2.37
C THR A 159 -32.77 -34.38 2.56
N GLY A 160 -33.83 -34.62 3.27
CA GLY A 160 -34.57 -35.86 3.14
C GLY A 160 -34.32 -36.92 4.20
N LYS A 161 -35.37 -37.28 4.89
CA LYS A 161 -35.60 -38.51 5.66
C LYS A 161 -34.67 -38.72 6.85
N VAL A 162 -34.91 -37.92 7.89
CA VAL A 162 -34.39 -38.28 9.20
C VAL A 162 -35.61 -38.50 10.12
N ASN A 163 -35.84 -39.75 10.46
CA ASN A 163 -36.51 -40.12 11.69
C ASN A 163 -35.55 -39.83 12.87
N ASP A 164 -35.08 -38.61 12.97
CA ASP A 164 -34.15 -38.27 14.02
C ASP A 164 -34.94 -38.14 15.31
N SER A 165 -34.56 -39.01 16.23
CA SER A 165 -35.01 -38.96 17.58
C SER A 165 -34.80 -37.54 18.14
N ILE A 166 -35.81 -36.93 18.74
CA ILE A 166 -35.73 -35.65 19.46
C ILE A 166 -34.53 -35.61 20.40
N GLN A 167 -34.16 -36.77 20.91
CA GLN A 167 -32.98 -36.96 21.75
C GLN A 167 -31.70 -36.64 21.01
N LEU A 168 -31.51 -37.12 19.78
CA LEU A 168 -30.31 -36.85 18.96
C LEU A 168 -30.21 -35.36 18.59
N LEU A 169 -31.34 -34.72 18.26
CA LEU A 169 -31.38 -33.27 17.98
C LEU A 169 -30.93 -32.46 19.21
N LYS A 170 -31.38 -32.84 20.40
CA LYS A 170 -30.98 -32.21 21.65
C LYS A 170 -29.47 -32.34 21.89
N GLU A 171 -28.93 -33.53 21.69
CA GLU A 171 -27.46 -33.77 21.85
C GLU A 171 -26.64 -32.97 20.85
N ILE A 172 -27.09 -32.84 19.60
CA ILE A 172 -26.43 -32.01 18.58
C ILE A 172 -26.46 -30.52 18.97
N ILE A 173 -27.59 -30.03 19.46
CA ILE A 173 -27.75 -28.63 19.90
C ILE A 173 -26.85 -28.35 21.11
N GLU A 174 -26.82 -29.25 22.07
CA GLU A 174 -25.94 -29.13 23.27
C GLU A 174 -24.49 -29.14 22.89
N PHE A 175 -24.04 -30.09 22.04
CA PHE A 175 -22.69 -30.16 21.52
C PHE A 175 -22.27 -28.88 20.79
N TYR A 176 -23.16 -28.41 19.88
CA TYR A 176 -22.91 -27.18 19.12
C TYR A 176 -22.78 -25.98 20.05
N ALA A 177 -23.71 -25.83 21.00
CA ALA A 177 -23.68 -24.74 21.97
C ALA A 177 -22.42 -24.78 22.85
N GLU A 178 -22.02 -25.97 23.32
CA GLU A 178 -20.79 -26.15 24.10
C GLU A 178 -19.56 -25.71 23.30
N LYS A 179 -19.39 -26.23 22.08
CA LYS A 179 -18.24 -25.94 21.24
C LYS A 179 -18.19 -24.47 20.85
N MET A 180 -19.32 -23.90 20.47
CA MET A 180 -19.45 -22.49 20.11
C MET A 180 -19.09 -21.56 21.28
N ASN A 181 -19.59 -21.89 22.48
CA ASN A 181 -19.24 -21.17 23.70
C ASN A 181 -17.75 -21.27 24.03
N LYS A 182 -17.14 -22.44 23.87
CA LYS A 182 -15.71 -22.66 24.09
C LYS A 182 -14.86 -21.82 23.13
N ILE A 183 -15.22 -21.81 21.84
CA ILE A 183 -14.54 -20.99 20.81
C ILE A 183 -14.69 -19.51 21.14
N ASN A 184 -15.92 -19.04 21.40
CA ASN A 184 -16.17 -17.63 21.69
C ASN A 184 -15.40 -17.14 22.93
N ARG A 185 -15.34 -17.95 24.00
CA ARG A 185 -14.55 -17.65 25.19
C ARG A 185 -13.07 -17.55 24.84
N LYS A 186 -12.55 -18.49 24.01
CA LYS A 186 -11.14 -18.48 23.61
C LYS A 186 -10.79 -17.27 22.74
N VAL A 187 -11.65 -16.94 21.77
CA VAL A 187 -11.48 -15.73 20.94
C VAL A 187 -11.50 -14.47 21.81
N LEU A 188 -12.40 -14.39 22.78
CA LEU A 188 -12.48 -13.25 23.70
C LEU A 188 -11.22 -13.13 24.56
N ASP A 189 -10.70 -14.24 25.09
CA ASP A 189 -9.49 -14.26 25.90
C ASP A 189 -8.27 -13.83 25.07
N LEU A 190 -8.07 -14.41 23.88
CA LEU A 190 -7.00 -14.02 22.97
C LEU A 190 -7.11 -12.54 22.55
N SER A 191 -8.34 -12.06 22.32
CA SER A 191 -8.58 -10.64 22.00
C SER A 191 -8.21 -9.71 23.16
N LYS A 192 -8.49 -10.11 24.41
CA LYS A 192 -8.06 -9.37 25.61
C LYS A 192 -6.53 -9.33 25.72
N GLN A 193 -5.86 -10.47 25.48
CA GLN A 193 -4.39 -10.56 25.50
C GLN A 193 -3.79 -9.68 24.40
N LYS A 194 -4.30 -9.74 23.17
CA LYS A 194 -3.91 -8.87 22.07
C LYS A 194 -4.06 -7.39 22.42
N ASN A 195 -5.20 -7.00 22.98
CA ASN A 195 -5.42 -5.60 23.40
C ASN A 195 -4.44 -5.17 24.49
N LYS A 196 -4.12 -6.05 25.46
CA LYS A 196 -3.09 -5.79 26.49
C LYS A 196 -1.72 -5.59 25.85
N SER A 197 -1.35 -6.43 24.89
CA SER A 197 -0.06 -6.35 24.19
C SER A 197 0.01 -5.12 23.29
N ASN A 198 -1.08 -4.74 22.61
CA ASN A 198 -1.15 -3.48 21.85
C ASN A 198 -0.98 -2.23 22.73
N LYS A 199 -1.60 -2.23 23.92
CA LYS A 199 -1.42 -1.14 24.90
C LYS A 199 0.03 -1.06 25.39
N ALA A 200 0.68 -2.23 25.61
CA ALA A 200 2.08 -2.29 26.00
C ALA A 200 2.99 -1.76 24.86
N LEU A 201 2.75 -2.18 23.61
CA LEU A 201 3.47 -1.70 22.43
C LEU A 201 3.33 -0.18 22.27
N SER A 202 2.13 0.37 22.43
CA SER A 202 1.90 1.83 22.39
C SER A 202 2.72 2.58 23.45
N LYS A 203 2.77 2.06 24.70
CA LYS A 203 3.59 2.63 25.77
C LYS A 203 5.08 2.57 25.47
N MET A 204 5.55 1.46 24.87
CA MET A 204 6.95 1.31 24.45
C MET A 204 7.31 2.32 23.37
N ASN A 205 6.46 2.50 22.36
CA ASN A 205 6.65 3.50 21.32
C ASN A 205 6.68 4.93 21.87
N GLN A 206 5.79 5.27 22.80
CA GLN A 206 5.82 6.57 23.49
C GLN A 206 7.14 6.76 24.28
N ARG A 207 7.62 5.71 24.95
CA ARG A 207 8.89 5.75 25.66
C ARG A 207 10.07 5.92 24.69
N LEU A 208 10.05 5.22 23.56
CA LEU A 208 11.05 5.34 22.50
C LEU A 208 11.13 6.78 21.98
N ASN A 209 9.98 7.39 21.69
CA ASN A 209 9.92 8.80 21.26
C ASN A 209 10.53 9.74 22.30
N ARG A 210 10.22 9.55 23.59
CA ARG A 210 10.80 10.34 24.68
C ARG A 210 12.32 10.17 24.79
N LEU A 211 12.84 8.94 24.63
CA LEU A 211 14.28 8.68 24.63
C LEU A 211 14.97 9.31 23.44
N ASN A 212 14.36 9.23 22.26
CA ASN A 212 14.88 9.87 21.05
C ASN A 212 14.88 11.39 21.18
N GLU A 213 13.83 11.99 21.79
CA GLU A 213 13.80 13.44 22.09
C GLU A 213 14.92 13.85 23.06
N LYS A 214 15.15 13.05 24.12
CA LYS A 214 16.26 13.31 25.05
C LYS A 214 17.60 13.24 24.33
N LEU A 215 17.82 12.21 23.52
CA LEU A 215 19.05 12.05 22.73
C LEU A 215 19.24 13.24 21.77
N ARG A 216 18.16 13.73 21.15
CA ARG A 216 18.19 14.89 20.27
C ARG A 216 18.58 16.18 21.03
N LYS A 217 18.04 16.39 22.25
CA LYS A 217 18.39 17.56 23.06
C LYS A 217 19.86 17.57 23.49
N ILE A 218 20.43 16.40 23.79
CA ILE A 218 21.84 16.27 24.14
C ILE A 218 22.74 16.42 22.91
N GLY A 219 22.25 16.00 21.71
CA GLY A 219 22.99 16.01 20.45
C GLY A 219 22.83 17.28 19.59
N GLN A 220 22.29 18.39 20.13
CA GLN A 220 21.97 19.60 19.35
C GLN A 220 23.15 20.35 18.70
N SER A 221 24.35 19.81 18.69
CA SER A 221 25.49 20.33 17.92
C SER A 221 25.70 19.69 16.53
N GLY A 222 24.84 18.76 16.08
CA GLY A 222 24.98 18.09 14.78
C GLY A 222 23.74 18.27 13.92
N LYS A 223 23.95 18.53 12.62
CA LYS A 223 22.90 18.60 11.61
C LYS A 223 21.91 17.44 11.78
N LYS A 224 20.63 17.77 11.90
CA LYS A 224 19.50 16.83 11.93
C LYS A 224 19.59 15.94 10.69
N GLN A 225 19.95 14.68 10.85
CA GLN A 225 19.80 13.72 9.76
C GLN A 225 18.38 13.18 9.81
N ASP A 226 17.69 13.25 8.69
CA ASP A 226 16.35 12.70 8.55
C ASP A 226 16.38 11.17 8.71
N PRO A 227 15.34 10.57 9.27
CA PRO A 227 15.26 9.12 9.41
C PRO A 227 15.31 8.45 8.05
N ILE A 228 16.14 7.42 7.95
CA ILE A 228 16.30 6.64 6.72
C ILE A 228 15.27 5.51 6.72
N PRO A 229 14.35 5.49 5.75
CA PRO A 229 13.42 4.38 5.61
C PRO A 229 14.17 3.11 5.17
N ARG A 230 13.85 1.98 5.80
CA ARG A 230 14.44 0.67 5.52
C ARG A 230 13.38 -0.40 5.39
N ILE A 231 13.57 -1.33 4.47
CA ILE A 231 12.85 -2.61 4.45
C ILE A 231 13.86 -3.68 4.88
N THR A 232 13.47 -4.47 5.87
CA THR A 232 14.25 -5.61 6.34
C THR A 232 13.55 -6.88 5.90
N ILE A 233 14.28 -7.74 5.18
CA ILE A 233 13.79 -9.02 4.67
C ILE A 233 14.54 -10.13 5.38
N SER A 234 13.82 -11.03 6.03
CA SER A 234 14.37 -12.23 6.63
C SER A 234 14.13 -13.41 5.69
N LEU A 235 15.17 -14.16 5.36
CA LEU A 235 15.10 -15.32 4.49
C LEU A 235 15.94 -16.47 5.03
N ILE A 236 15.53 -17.71 4.72
CA ILE A 236 16.29 -18.92 4.99
C ILE A 236 16.80 -19.49 3.66
N ALA A 237 18.07 -19.88 3.64
CA ALA A 237 18.70 -20.63 2.57
C ALA A 237 19.17 -21.99 3.09
N GLU A 238 18.95 -23.06 2.34
CA GLU A 238 19.47 -24.39 2.69
C GLU A 238 20.94 -24.54 2.31
N ALA A 239 21.35 -23.87 1.21
CA ALA A 239 22.72 -23.85 0.71
C ALA A 239 23.13 -22.40 0.41
N THR A 240 24.43 -22.20 0.16
CA THR A 240 24.92 -20.89 -0.33
C THR A 240 24.33 -20.63 -1.71
N THR A 241 23.51 -19.60 -1.83
CA THR A 241 22.82 -19.24 -3.06
C THR A 241 22.90 -17.75 -3.35
N ASN A 242 22.88 -17.43 -4.64
CA ASN A 242 22.83 -16.06 -5.14
C ASN A 242 21.50 -15.88 -5.88
N GLY A 243 20.94 -14.69 -5.77
CA GLY A 243 19.70 -14.38 -6.46
C GLY A 243 19.40 -12.88 -6.51
N GLU A 244 18.22 -12.59 -6.99
CA GLU A 244 17.71 -11.22 -7.05
C GLU A 244 16.43 -11.12 -6.18
N ILE A 245 16.38 -10.12 -5.35
CA ILE A 245 15.17 -9.73 -4.63
C ILE A 245 14.49 -8.64 -5.44
N ASN A 246 13.24 -8.88 -5.79
CA ASN A 246 12.35 -7.91 -6.40
C ASN A 246 11.31 -7.51 -5.35
N PHE A 247 11.12 -6.21 -5.19
CA PHE A 247 10.09 -5.71 -4.29
C PHE A 247 9.39 -4.50 -4.87
N SER A 248 8.13 -4.34 -4.51
CA SER A 248 7.32 -3.20 -4.90
C SER A 248 6.51 -2.68 -3.72
N TYR A 249 6.16 -1.41 -3.78
CA TYR A 249 5.32 -0.76 -2.78
C TYR A 249 4.63 0.46 -3.39
N LEU A 250 3.52 0.88 -2.79
CA LEU A 250 2.88 2.14 -3.12
C LEU A 250 3.53 3.29 -2.34
N ALA A 251 3.70 4.42 -3.03
CA ALA A 251 4.13 5.66 -2.42
C ALA A 251 3.14 6.78 -2.74
N LYS A 252 2.95 7.68 -1.77
CA LYS A 252 2.15 8.89 -1.92
C LYS A 252 2.98 10.00 -2.57
N ASN A 253 2.36 11.17 -2.78
CA ASN A 253 3.00 12.38 -3.29
C ASN A 253 3.53 12.24 -4.73
N ALA A 254 2.89 11.39 -5.53
CA ALA A 254 3.06 11.32 -6.98
C ALA A 254 1.70 11.13 -7.62
N GLY A 255 1.59 11.48 -8.87
CA GLY A 255 0.37 11.30 -9.64
C GLY A 255 0.48 11.85 -11.04
N TRP A 256 -0.56 11.63 -11.83
CA TRP A 256 -0.67 12.19 -13.16
C TRP A 256 -2.08 12.66 -13.47
N SER A 257 -2.18 13.58 -14.42
CA SER A 257 -3.44 14.05 -14.97
C SER A 257 -3.38 14.06 -16.48
N PRO A 258 -4.50 13.74 -17.17
CA PRO A 258 -4.56 13.78 -18.61
C PRO A 258 -4.54 15.21 -19.14
N LEU A 259 -3.86 15.41 -20.26
CA LEU A 259 -3.87 16.64 -21.04
C LEU A 259 -4.02 16.27 -22.51
N TYR A 260 -4.97 16.92 -23.17
CA TYR A 260 -5.23 16.72 -24.58
C TYR A 260 -4.85 17.98 -25.37
N ASP A 261 -4.05 17.81 -26.40
CA ASP A 261 -3.75 18.87 -27.39
C ASP A 261 -4.44 18.46 -28.70
N ILE A 262 -5.46 19.19 -29.05
CA ILE A 262 -6.32 18.90 -30.21
C ILE A 262 -6.10 19.98 -31.26
N ARG A 263 -5.69 19.56 -32.44
CA ARG A 263 -5.39 20.48 -33.58
C ARG A 263 -6.11 20.03 -34.83
N SER A 264 -6.60 21.01 -35.58
CA SER A 264 -7.10 20.82 -36.94
C SER A 264 -6.27 21.66 -37.92
N LYS A 265 -5.88 21.05 -39.01
CA LYS A 265 -5.17 21.78 -40.12
C LYS A 265 -6.16 22.44 -41.08
N SER A 266 -7.42 21.98 -41.14
CA SER A 266 -8.48 22.52 -41.98
C SER A 266 -9.84 22.26 -41.32
N SER A 267 -10.88 22.88 -41.84
CA SER A 267 -12.28 22.61 -41.48
C SER A 267 -12.83 21.34 -42.13
N GLU A 268 -12.01 20.55 -42.79
CA GLU A 268 -12.42 19.33 -43.50
C GLU A 268 -11.61 18.12 -42.98
N GLY A 269 -12.32 17.10 -42.51
CA GLY A 269 -11.89 15.71 -42.43
C GLY A 269 -11.28 15.26 -41.13
N LYS A 270 -10.14 15.72 -40.63
CA LYS A 270 -9.42 15.10 -39.53
C LYS A 270 -8.95 16.10 -38.49
N ILE A 271 -9.07 15.71 -37.22
CA ILE A 271 -8.37 16.35 -36.12
C ILE A 271 -7.25 15.44 -35.63
N PHE A 272 -6.16 16.06 -35.22
CA PHE A 272 -5.03 15.39 -34.58
C PHE A 272 -5.11 15.62 -33.09
N MET A 273 -5.11 14.53 -32.32
CA MET A 273 -5.17 14.58 -30.87
C MET A 273 -3.88 14.00 -30.30
N ASN A 274 -3.14 14.82 -29.59
CA ASN A 274 -2.00 14.36 -28.77
C ASN A 274 -2.48 14.16 -27.34
N TYR A 275 -2.51 12.93 -26.89
CA TYR A 275 -2.79 12.57 -25.52
C TYR A 275 -1.50 12.59 -24.73
N LYS A 276 -1.43 13.46 -23.74
CA LYS A 276 -0.28 13.67 -22.86
C LYS A 276 -0.65 13.39 -21.42
N ALA A 277 0.30 12.88 -20.67
CA ALA A 277 0.20 12.77 -19.21
C ALA A 277 1.04 13.86 -18.57
N GLN A 278 0.43 14.66 -17.74
CA GLN A 278 1.13 15.59 -16.86
C GLN A 278 1.48 14.88 -15.57
N VAL A 279 2.73 14.45 -15.46
CA VAL A 279 3.28 13.66 -14.34
C VAL A 279 3.94 14.59 -13.35
N HIS A 280 3.71 14.36 -12.06
CA HIS A 280 4.41 15.02 -10.96
C HIS A 280 4.81 14.00 -9.90
N GLN A 281 5.94 14.23 -9.21
CA GLN A 281 6.35 13.38 -8.11
C GLN A 281 7.17 14.15 -7.07
N ASN A 282 6.91 13.86 -5.80
CA ASN A 282 7.66 14.30 -4.63
C ASN A 282 7.73 13.16 -3.61
N THR A 283 8.23 12.01 -4.09
CA THR A 283 8.30 10.76 -3.30
C THR A 283 9.53 10.70 -2.39
N GLY A 284 10.44 11.66 -2.49
CA GLY A 284 11.73 11.66 -1.80
C GLY A 284 12.80 10.82 -2.48
N LEU A 285 12.49 10.21 -3.65
CA LEU A 285 13.45 9.51 -4.50
C LEU A 285 13.46 10.13 -5.89
N ASP A 286 14.65 10.44 -6.40
CA ASP A 286 14.82 10.76 -7.80
C ASP A 286 14.68 9.51 -8.65
N TRP A 287 13.85 9.58 -9.67
CA TRP A 287 13.72 8.52 -10.65
C TRP A 287 14.72 8.73 -11.76
N LYS A 288 15.69 7.84 -11.85
CA LYS A 288 16.80 7.93 -12.82
C LYS A 288 16.84 6.67 -13.67
N ASN A 289 16.73 6.86 -14.98
CA ASN A 289 16.81 5.77 -15.97
C ASN A 289 15.84 4.62 -15.67
N ILE A 290 14.56 4.96 -15.40
CA ILE A 290 13.52 3.99 -15.04
C ILE A 290 12.52 3.80 -16.18
N LYS A 291 11.85 2.62 -16.19
CA LYS A 291 10.66 2.40 -17.01
C LYS A 291 9.47 3.11 -16.38
N LEU A 292 8.73 3.85 -17.20
CA LEU A 292 7.57 4.61 -16.76
C LEU A 292 6.29 3.98 -17.28
N ASN A 293 5.38 3.60 -16.40
CA ASN A 293 4.03 3.17 -16.74
C ASN A 293 3.04 4.20 -16.20
N ILE A 294 1.99 4.46 -16.97
CA ILE A 294 0.92 5.39 -16.59
C ILE A 294 -0.37 4.58 -16.54
N SER A 295 -1.07 4.61 -15.43
CA SER A 295 -2.31 3.85 -15.25
C SER A 295 -3.47 4.77 -14.85
N THR A 296 -4.63 4.54 -15.47
CA THR A 296 -5.87 5.24 -15.10
C THR A 296 -6.51 4.67 -13.84
N ASN A 297 -5.95 3.59 -13.29
CA ASN A 297 -6.42 3.00 -12.03
C ASN A 297 -6.15 3.92 -10.84
N ASN A 298 -6.88 3.71 -9.77
CA ASN A 298 -6.60 4.31 -8.46
C ASN A 298 -6.43 3.20 -7.41
N PRO A 299 -5.21 2.91 -6.96
CA PRO A 299 -4.95 1.83 -6.01
C PRO A 299 -5.53 2.12 -4.61
N TYR A 300 -5.83 3.38 -4.30
CA TYR A 300 -6.41 3.81 -3.03
C TYR A 300 -7.94 3.90 -3.06
N ALA A 301 -8.57 3.70 -4.23
CA ALA A 301 -10.03 3.70 -4.32
C ALA A 301 -10.63 2.52 -3.54
N ASN A 302 -11.65 2.81 -2.76
CA ASN A 302 -12.42 1.76 -2.10
C ASN A 302 -13.13 0.92 -3.17
N LYS A 303 -12.78 -0.37 -3.25
CA LYS A 303 -13.37 -1.34 -4.18
C LYS A 303 -14.54 -2.12 -3.56
N THR A 304 -15.03 -1.70 -2.41
CA THR A 304 -16.21 -2.31 -1.79
C THR A 304 -17.44 -2.00 -2.63
N LYS A 305 -18.20 -3.03 -2.96
CA LYS A 305 -19.47 -2.89 -3.68
C LYS A 305 -20.39 -1.95 -2.89
N PRO A 306 -20.88 -0.86 -3.48
CA PRO A 306 -21.88 -0.04 -2.81
C PRO A 306 -23.19 -0.80 -2.68
N GLU A 307 -23.77 -0.77 -1.49
CA GLU A 307 -25.10 -1.33 -1.25
C GLU A 307 -26.11 -0.20 -1.08
N LEU A 308 -27.23 -0.34 -1.77
CA LEU A 308 -28.32 0.60 -1.63
C LEU A 308 -29.06 0.29 -0.31
N ASN A 309 -29.00 1.22 0.62
CA ASN A 309 -29.85 1.16 1.81
C ASN A 309 -31.30 1.47 1.41
N PRO A 310 -32.29 0.83 2.05
CA PRO A 310 -33.69 1.15 1.83
C PRO A 310 -33.92 2.65 2.09
N TRP A 311 -34.53 3.30 1.13
CA TRP A 311 -34.92 4.69 1.28
C TRP A 311 -36.36 4.77 1.69
N TYR A 312 -36.60 5.31 2.88
CA TYR A 312 -37.93 5.49 3.43
C TYR A 312 -38.40 6.93 3.26
N ILE A 313 -39.54 7.11 2.61
CA ILE A 313 -40.18 8.41 2.54
C ILE A 313 -40.97 8.58 3.87
N SER A 314 -40.58 9.58 4.64
CA SER A 314 -41.32 10.01 5.81
C SER A 314 -42.02 11.33 5.53
N TYR A 315 -43.31 11.41 5.94
CA TYR A 315 -43.98 12.71 5.91
C TYR A 315 -43.38 13.60 6.99
N MET A 316 -42.81 14.73 6.55
CA MET A 316 -42.38 15.77 7.46
C MET A 316 -43.62 16.53 7.92
N SER A 317 -44.15 16.21 9.12
CA SER A 317 -45.15 17.05 9.75
C SER A 317 -44.47 18.34 10.20
N PHE A 318 -44.75 19.44 9.51
CA PHE A 318 -44.39 20.75 10.03
C PHE A 318 -45.23 21.01 11.29
N ARG A 319 -44.67 20.72 12.45
CA ARG A 319 -45.17 21.30 13.69
C ARG A 319 -44.88 22.77 13.66
N ASN A 320 -45.89 23.59 13.43
CA ASN A 320 -45.86 25.02 13.70
C ASN A 320 -45.80 25.20 15.22
N ASP A 321 -44.65 24.96 15.82
CA ASP A 321 -44.38 25.48 17.15
C ASP A 321 -44.01 26.96 17.02
N LEU A 322 -45.06 27.79 16.83
CA LEU A 322 -44.99 29.22 17.10
C LEU A 322 -44.84 29.39 18.60
N LYS A 323 -43.64 29.17 19.12
CA LYS A 323 -43.22 29.74 20.40
C LYS A 323 -42.32 30.91 20.11
N GLU A 324 -42.90 32.07 20.43
CA GLU A 324 -42.22 33.32 20.58
C GLU A 324 -40.85 33.13 21.26
N SER A 325 -39.76 33.34 20.53
CA SER A 325 -38.51 33.75 21.10
C SER A 325 -38.18 35.11 20.52
N ARG A 326 -38.61 36.13 21.28
CA ARG A 326 -38.09 37.47 21.13
C ARG A 326 -36.59 37.46 21.42
N ASN A 327 -35.86 38.24 20.63
CA ASN A 327 -34.51 38.75 20.83
C ASN A 327 -33.36 37.75 20.53
N ASN A 328 -32.90 37.76 19.29
CA ASN A 328 -31.51 38.13 18.99
C ASN A 328 -31.39 38.34 17.48
N ILE A 329 -31.45 39.61 17.08
CA ILE A 329 -31.08 40.02 15.74
C ILE A 329 -29.55 39.95 15.70
N TYR A 330 -29.01 38.86 15.13
CA TYR A 330 -27.64 38.89 14.66
C TYR A 330 -27.67 39.48 13.26
N GLU A 331 -27.13 40.65 13.13
CA GLU A 331 -26.81 41.28 11.86
C GLU A 331 -26.02 40.27 11.02
N LEU A 332 -26.62 39.77 9.95
CA LEU A 332 -25.95 39.12 8.87
C LEU A 332 -25.12 40.18 8.15
N THR A 333 -23.89 40.39 8.61
CA THR A 333 -22.90 41.09 7.79
C THR A 333 -22.67 40.27 6.50
N ALA A 334 -23.17 40.80 5.41
CA ALA A 334 -22.91 40.31 4.09
C ALA A 334 -21.38 40.28 3.85
N VAL A 335 -20.82 39.09 3.77
CA VAL A 335 -19.44 38.92 3.32
C VAL A 335 -19.41 39.26 1.83
N PRO A 336 -18.64 40.28 1.40
CA PRO A 336 -18.55 40.60 -0.02
C PRO A 336 -17.90 39.39 -0.74
N SER A 337 -18.63 38.80 -1.67
CA SER A 337 -18.07 37.81 -2.60
C SER A 337 -16.94 38.50 -3.37
N LYS A 338 -15.70 38.12 -3.07
CA LYS A 338 -14.56 38.50 -3.89
C LYS A 338 -14.81 37.90 -5.29
N ALA A 339 -15.03 38.78 -6.22
CA ALA A 339 -14.99 38.45 -7.63
C ALA A 339 -13.67 37.72 -7.90
N ILE A 340 -13.78 36.47 -8.36
CA ILE A 340 -12.63 35.71 -8.88
C ILE A 340 -12.26 36.43 -10.18
N THR A 341 -11.28 37.34 -10.09
CA THR A 341 -10.60 37.85 -11.27
C THR A 341 -9.95 36.66 -11.97
N ASN A 342 -10.49 36.30 -13.13
CA ASN A 342 -9.83 35.40 -14.07
C ASN A 342 -8.43 35.97 -14.35
N MET A 343 -7.42 35.42 -13.69
CA MET A 343 -6.04 35.55 -14.15
C MET A 343 -5.96 34.75 -15.45
N GLY A 344 -6.12 35.46 -16.56
CA GLY A 344 -5.79 34.95 -17.87
C GLY A 344 -4.31 34.60 -17.88
N TYR A 345 -4.00 33.32 -17.80
CA TYR A 345 -2.68 32.84 -18.14
C TYR A 345 -2.51 32.99 -19.63
N SER A 346 -1.84 34.06 -20.01
CA SER A 346 -1.35 34.23 -21.38
C SER A 346 -0.30 33.17 -21.64
N TYR A 347 -0.71 32.06 -22.20
CA TYR A 347 0.25 31.10 -22.78
C TYR A 347 0.85 31.76 -24.01
N LYS A 348 2.07 32.26 -23.86
CA LYS A 348 2.91 32.61 -25.00
C LYS A 348 3.07 31.33 -25.80
N SER A 349 2.41 31.25 -26.95
CA SER A 349 2.60 30.19 -27.93
C SER A 349 4.06 30.21 -28.34
N MET A 350 4.86 29.29 -27.85
CA MET A 350 6.11 28.95 -28.47
C MET A 350 5.75 28.23 -29.76
N ASP A 351 5.95 28.86 -30.88
CA ASP A 351 6.00 28.20 -32.16
C ASP A 351 7.15 27.20 -32.12
N VAL A 352 6.82 25.97 -31.73
CA VAL A 352 7.72 24.84 -31.94
C VAL A 352 7.56 24.48 -33.43
N ALA A 353 8.58 24.85 -34.22
CA ALA A 353 8.71 24.35 -35.57
C ALA A 353 8.55 22.84 -35.57
N GLU A 354 7.68 22.30 -36.40
CA GLU A 354 7.60 20.85 -36.67
C GLU A 354 8.97 20.44 -37.26
N GLU A 355 9.83 19.85 -36.41
CA GLU A 355 10.92 19.03 -36.91
C GLU A 355 10.27 17.73 -37.44
N GLU A 356 10.10 17.68 -38.76
CA GLU A 356 9.84 16.43 -39.48
C GLU A 356 11.05 15.52 -39.27
N GLY A 357 10.93 14.52 -38.38
CA GLY A 357 11.92 13.47 -38.23
C GLY A 357 12.24 12.99 -36.81
N ALA A 358 11.77 13.65 -35.74
CA ALA A 358 11.98 13.13 -34.41
C ALA A 358 10.96 12.02 -34.08
N ILE A 359 11.44 10.81 -33.82
CA ILE A 359 10.64 9.70 -33.31
C ILE A 359 10.05 10.12 -31.96
N GLY A 360 8.73 10.18 -31.87
CA GLY A 360 8.04 10.60 -30.63
C GLY A 360 7.98 9.46 -29.60
N ALA A 361 7.85 9.80 -28.33
CA ALA A 361 7.71 8.81 -27.26
C ALA A 361 6.48 7.90 -27.41
N ASP A 362 5.49 8.29 -28.21
CA ASP A 362 4.31 7.52 -28.54
C ASP A 362 4.59 6.26 -29.36
N GLU A 363 5.66 6.21 -30.14
CA GLU A 363 6.09 5.00 -30.88
C GLU A 363 6.64 3.92 -29.95
N PHE A 364 7.07 4.30 -28.74
CA PHE A 364 7.59 3.40 -27.70
C PHE A 364 6.55 3.14 -26.59
N THR A 365 5.27 3.48 -26.81
CA THR A 365 4.22 3.30 -25.82
C THR A 365 3.29 2.17 -26.24
N SER A 366 3.17 1.15 -25.42
CA SER A 366 2.19 0.08 -25.58
C SER A 366 1.01 0.28 -24.63
N ILE A 367 -0.21 0.02 -25.14
CA ILE A 367 -1.45 0.16 -24.38
C ILE A 367 -1.98 -1.21 -24.03
N THR A 368 -2.21 -1.43 -22.73
CA THR A 368 -2.87 -2.63 -22.23
C THR A 368 -4.20 -2.24 -21.60
N HIS A 369 -5.30 -2.70 -22.18
CA HIS A 369 -6.63 -2.51 -21.62
C HIS A 369 -6.92 -3.59 -20.58
N GLN A 370 -7.13 -3.18 -19.33
CA GLN A 370 -7.68 -4.02 -18.29
C GLN A 370 -9.20 -3.79 -18.21
N LEU A 371 -9.94 -4.70 -17.55
CA LEU A 371 -11.41 -4.61 -17.47
C LEU A 371 -11.94 -3.24 -17.00
N THR A 372 -11.20 -2.53 -16.16
CA THR A 372 -11.63 -1.26 -15.53
C THR A 372 -10.63 -0.13 -15.69
N ALA A 373 -9.47 -0.35 -16.31
CA ALA A 373 -8.40 0.63 -16.40
C ALA A 373 -7.56 0.43 -17.68
N ALA A 374 -6.97 1.51 -18.15
CA ALA A 374 -5.95 1.47 -19.20
C ALA A 374 -4.57 1.66 -18.56
N GLU A 375 -3.59 0.90 -19.03
CA GLU A 375 -2.19 1.04 -18.65
C GLU A 375 -1.36 1.31 -19.91
N PHE A 376 -0.58 2.38 -19.85
CA PHE A 376 0.32 2.81 -20.91
C PHE A 376 1.75 2.55 -20.45
N LYS A 377 2.42 1.60 -21.10
CA LYS A 377 3.81 1.24 -20.84
C LYS A 377 4.73 1.99 -21.80
N ILE A 378 5.64 2.75 -21.26
CA ILE A 378 6.57 3.55 -22.03
C ILE A 378 7.95 2.91 -21.93
N ASP A 379 8.45 2.39 -23.05
CA ASP A 379 9.73 1.66 -23.09
C ASP A 379 10.97 2.57 -23.06
N LEU A 380 10.78 3.86 -23.22
CA LEU A 380 11.87 4.83 -23.08
C LEU A 380 12.20 5.08 -21.61
N PRO A 381 13.49 5.17 -21.28
CA PRO A 381 13.92 5.49 -19.91
C PRO A 381 13.63 6.95 -19.57
N TYR A 382 13.06 7.18 -18.38
CA TYR A 382 12.74 8.50 -17.87
C TYR A 382 13.59 8.90 -16.67
N ASN A 383 13.86 10.22 -16.60
CA ASN A 383 14.47 10.87 -15.45
C ASN A 383 13.52 11.93 -14.91
N ILE A 384 13.01 11.72 -13.68
CA ILE A 384 12.07 12.63 -13.02
C ILE A 384 12.58 12.87 -11.60
N LEU A 385 12.94 14.13 -11.30
CA LEU A 385 13.41 14.52 -9.97
C LEU A 385 12.27 14.58 -8.96
N SER A 386 12.60 14.36 -7.69
CA SER A 386 11.63 14.45 -6.58
C SER A 386 11.49 15.88 -6.08
N ASN A 387 10.98 16.77 -6.93
CA ASN A 387 10.80 18.20 -6.65
C ASN A 387 9.35 18.68 -6.81
N GLY A 388 8.43 17.79 -7.21
CA GLY A 388 7.02 18.11 -7.46
C GLY A 388 6.74 18.87 -8.75
N GLU A 389 7.75 19.11 -9.59
CA GLU A 389 7.57 19.73 -10.89
C GLU A 389 6.75 18.83 -11.83
N LYS A 390 6.03 19.47 -12.75
CA LYS A 390 5.15 18.80 -13.70
C LYS A 390 5.90 18.50 -14.99
N HIS A 391 5.98 17.22 -15.33
CA HIS A 391 6.60 16.73 -16.56
C HIS A 391 5.52 16.30 -17.55
N MET A 392 5.65 16.74 -18.80
CA MET A 392 4.75 16.35 -19.87
C MET A 392 5.29 15.14 -20.60
N VAL A 393 4.55 14.06 -20.54
CA VAL A 393 4.87 12.79 -21.20
C VAL A 393 3.85 12.56 -22.30
N LEU A 394 4.29 12.44 -23.54
CA LEU A 394 3.43 12.09 -24.67
C LEU A 394 3.10 10.59 -24.58
N VAL A 395 1.81 10.29 -24.51
CA VAL A 395 1.31 8.92 -24.34
C VAL A 395 0.85 8.33 -25.67
N GLN A 396 0.09 9.11 -26.45
CA GLN A 396 -0.47 8.65 -27.72
C GLN A 396 -0.76 9.82 -28.66
N LYS A 397 -0.56 9.59 -29.95
CA LYS A 397 -1.07 10.45 -31.04
C LYS A 397 -2.18 9.71 -31.78
N SER A 398 -3.27 10.41 -32.06
CA SER A 398 -4.41 9.86 -32.79
C SER A 398 -4.90 10.84 -33.83
N ALA A 399 -5.22 10.34 -35.02
CA ALA A 399 -5.92 11.08 -36.02
C ALA A 399 -7.38 10.61 -36.05
N LEU A 400 -8.31 11.48 -35.71
CA LEU A 400 -9.72 11.16 -35.59
C LEU A 400 -10.50 11.79 -36.78
N GLN A 401 -11.37 10.98 -37.37
CA GLN A 401 -12.31 11.49 -38.39
C GLN A 401 -13.36 12.37 -37.71
N THR A 402 -13.64 13.52 -38.32
CA THR A 402 -14.55 14.52 -37.73
C THR A 402 -15.42 15.13 -38.78
N ASN A 403 -16.67 15.43 -38.37
CA ASN A 403 -17.56 16.32 -39.12
C ASN A 403 -17.52 17.69 -38.47
N PHE A 404 -17.22 18.71 -39.30
CA PHE A 404 -17.26 20.11 -38.87
C PHE A 404 -18.61 20.73 -39.17
N LYS A 405 -19.19 21.40 -38.17
CA LYS A 405 -20.45 22.13 -38.29
C LYS A 405 -20.30 23.52 -37.70
N TYR A 406 -20.92 24.50 -38.37
CA TYR A 406 -21.05 25.84 -37.81
C TYR A 406 -22.27 25.90 -36.90
N TYR A 407 -22.08 26.43 -35.70
CA TYR A 407 -23.12 26.60 -34.72
C TYR A 407 -23.19 28.07 -34.29
N ALA A 408 -24.39 28.66 -34.32
CA ALA A 408 -24.61 30.03 -33.88
C ALA A 408 -25.94 30.13 -33.13
N VAL A 409 -25.94 30.90 -32.05
CA VAL A 409 -27.16 31.26 -31.29
C VAL A 409 -27.16 32.77 -31.14
N PRO A 410 -27.56 33.53 -32.15
CA PRO A 410 -27.45 35.00 -32.18
C PRO A 410 -28.15 35.70 -31.01
N LYS A 411 -29.14 35.04 -30.40
CA LYS A 411 -29.84 35.57 -29.22
C LYS A 411 -28.97 35.61 -27.95
N LEU A 412 -27.97 34.72 -27.87
CA LEU A 412 -27.08 34.57 -26.71
C LEU A 412 -25.71 35.17 -26.98
N ASP A 413 -25.18 34.95 -28.17
CA ASP A 413 -23.87 35.42 -28.61
C ASP A 413 -23.88 35.62 -30.13
N ALA A 414 -23.34 36.75 -30.60
CA ALA A 414 -23.23 37.08 -32.00
C ALA A 414 -22.16 36.26 -32.76
N SER A 415 -21.35 35.49 -32.03
CA SER A 415 -20.27 34.68 -32.61
C SER A 415 -20.78 33.39 -33.25
N VAL A 416 -20.08 32.96 -34.30
CA VAL A 416 -20.27 31.65 -34.93
C VAL A 416 -19.17 30.71 -34.48
N TYR A 417 -19.56 29.57 -33.91
CA TYR A 417 -18.65 28.55 -33.40
C TYR A 417 -18.47 27.44 -34.41
N LEU A 418 -17.22 27.07 -34.68
CA LEU A 418 -16.91 25.87 -35.45
C LEU A 418 -16.83 24.67 -34.47
N VAL A 419 -17.74 23.73 -34.64
CA VAL A 419 -17.84 22.53 -33.80
C VAL A 419 -17.34 21.33 -34.59
N ALA A 420 -16.41 20.58 -34.00
CA ALA A 420 -15.92 19.33 -34.56
C ALA A 420 -16.59 18.14 -33.82
N GLU A 421 -17.42 17.39 -34.54
CA GLU A 421 -18.05 16.18 -34.03
C GLU A 421 -17.16 14.98 -34.35
N MET A 422 -16.68 14.29 -33.32
CA MET A 422 -15.90 13.07 -33.51
C MET A 422 -16.80 11.89 -33.78
N LEU A 423 -16.52 11.18 -34.86
CA LEU A 423 -17.17 9.92 -35.18
C LEU A 423 -16.56 8.79 -34.32
N LYS A 424 -17.42 8.01 -33.68
CA LYS A 424 -17.01 6.83 -32.87
C LYS A 424 -16.48 5.73 -33.77
#